data_e78c0f0775984cd704963d20bcd74c21
#
_entry.id   e78c0f0775984cd704963d20bcd74c21
#
_cell.length_a   1.000
_cell.length_b   1.000
_cell.length_c   1.000
_cell.angle_alpha   90.00
_cell.angle_beta   90.00
_cell.angle_gamma   90.00
#
_symmetry.space_group_name_H-M   'P 1'
#
loop_
_entity.id
_entity.type
_entity.pdbx_description
1 polymer ?
#
loop_
_entity_poly.entity_id
_entity_poly.type
_entity_poly.pdbx_seq_one_letter_code
_entity_poly.pdbx_strand_id
1 'polypeptide(L)'
;MSKEEIISEIGDKLGDKLFNQIELSKSVDLTVLLPAFSISLIGSSASKKLTKQISSIRDITHEKCLEAGLGPKSCTNLLNWYHDEFCENLEYLPFSFEAEVQEVVETIGKTVCITGKLNDFKNRNLAKTYLESFGFTVTTSVTKKTDYLVDEEGRVSSKSTKAEGLGIPILTIKDILKENKL
;
A
#
# COMPACT_ATOMS: atom_id res chain seq x y z
N MET A 1 25.81 -3.16 15.86
CA MET A 1 26.33 -1.80 16.12
C MET A 1 25.39 -1.11 17.09
N SER A 2 25.94 -0.57 18.18
CA SER A 2 25.16 0.26 19.12
C SER A 2 24.94 1.67 18.54
N LYS A 3 24.05 2.43 19.19
CA LYS A 3 23.81 3.83 18.80
C LYS A 3 25.08 4.67 18.93
N GLU A 4 25.84 4.44 20.00
CA GLU A 4 27.10 5.13 20.28
C GLU A 4 28.18 4.85 19.24
N GLU A 5 28.28 3.60 18.77
CA GLU A 5 29.20 3.23 17.69
C GLU A 5 28.85 3.92 16.39
N ILE A 6 27.56 3.97 16.03
CA ILE A 6 27.11 4.68 14.83
C ILE A 6 27.41 6.17 14.92
N ILE A 7 27.14 6.79 16.08
CA ILE A 7 27.39 8.23 16.30
C ILE A 7 28.90 8.53 16.21
N SER A 8 29.74 7.67 16.77
CA SER A 8 31.19 7.87 16.73
C SER A 8 31.78 7.87 15.33
N GLU A 9 31.17 7.08 14.41
CA GLU A 9 31.66 6.94 13.02
C GLU A 9 31.15 8.08 12.10
N ILE A 10 29.91 8.53 12.27
CA ILE A 10 29.26 9.44 11.30
C ILE A 10 28.75 10.75 11.91
N GLY A 11 29.00 10.98 13.21
CA GLY A 11 28.61 12.18 13.96
C GLY A 11 27.16 12.16 14.45
N ASP A 12 26.88 13.01 15.45
CA ASP A 12 25.64 12.98 16.23
C ASP A 12 24.37 13.06 15.39
N LYS A 13 24.22 14.09 14.56
CA LYS A 13 22.98 14.32 13.80
C LYS A 13 22.67 13.20 12.80
N LEU A 14 23.70 12.71 12.11
CA LEU A 14 23.52 11.68 11.10
C LEU A 14 23.38 10.31 11.76
N GLY A 15 24.15 10.06 12.82
CA GLY A 15 24.09 8.84 13.61
C GLY A 15 22.74 8.64 14.27
N ASP A 16 22.19 9.67 14.93
CA ASP A 16 20.85 9.64 15.50
C ASP A 16 19.78 9.34 14.45
N LYS A 17 19.86 10.01 13.30
CA LYS A 17 18.90 9.80 12.22
C LYS A 17 18.98 8.38 11.65
N LEU A 18 20.19 7.88 11.42
CA LEU A 18 20.39 6.53 10.89
C LEU A 18 19.91 5.48 11.90
N PHE A 19 20.28 5.60 13.17
CA PHE A 19 19.83 4.69 14.21
C PHE A 19 18.30 4.64 14.31
N ASN A 20 17.65 5.80 14.32
CA ASN A 20 16.19 5.86 14.35
C ASN A 20 15.55 5.21 13.11
N GLN A 21 16.15 5.35 11.93
CA GLN A 21 15.65 4.69 10.71
C GLN A 21 15.83 3.16 10.78
N ILE A 22 16.94 2.69 11.35
CA ILE A 22 17.15 1.26 11.58
C ILE A 22 16.10 0.70 12.55
N GLU A 23 15.85 1.38 13.66
CA GLU A 23 14.84 0.94 14.63
C GLU A 23 13.43 0.91 14.01
N LEU A 24 13.06 1.93 13.26
CA LEU A 24 11.78 1.98 12.55
C LEU A 24 11.65 0.86 11.50
N SER A 25 12.76 0.48 10.85
CA SER A 25 12.72 -0.57 9.83
C SER A 25 12.45 -1.97 10.38
N LYS A 26 12.68 -2.20 11.68
CA LYS A 26 12.42 -3.51 12.31
C LYS A 26 10.94 -3.90 12.35
N SER A 27 10.06 -2.91 12.35
CA SER A 27 8.60 -3.08 12.42
C SER A 27 7.87 -2.76 11.12
N VAL A 28 8.60 -2.60 10.01
CA VAL A 28 7.93 -2.37 8.73
C VAL A 28 7.22 -3.63 8.23
N ASP A 29 6.12 -3.41 7.56
CA ASP A 29 5.33 -4.45 6.90
C ASP A 29 6.11 -5.12 5.75
N LEU A 30 5.83 -6.39 5.51
CA LEU A 30 6.46 -7.17 4.44
C LEU A 30 6.27 -6.56 3.05
N THR A 31 5.21 -5.79 2.82
CA THR A 31 4.95 -5.04 1.58
C THR A 31 6.05 -4.02 1.30
N VAL A 32 6.61 -3.42 2.36
CA VAL A 32 7.70 -2.44 2.29
C VAL A 32 9.07 -3.15 2.32
N LEU A 33 9.17 -4.21 3.09
CA LEU A 33 10.41 -4.93 3.32
C LEU A 33 10.89 -5.71 2.08
N LEU A 34 10.00 -6.42 1.38
CA LEU A 34 10.37 -7.23 0.20
C LEU A 34 11.05 -6.42 -0.92
N PRO A 35 10.57 -5.23 -1.31
CA PRO A 35 11.28 -4.40 -2.29
C PRO A 35 12.66 -3.95 -1.84
N ALA A 36 12.90 -3.80 -0.53
CA ALA A 36 14.18 -3.37 0.02
C ALA A 36 15.30 -4.40 -0.18
N PHE A 37 14.96 -5.68 -0.32
CA PHE A 37 15.93 -6.75 -0.63
C PHE A 37 16.39 -6.76 -2.09
N SER A 38 15.88 -5.86 -2.92
CA SER A 38 16.29 -5.72 -4.33
C SER A 38 16.14 -7.00 -5.17
N ILE A 39 15.17 -7.84 -4.84
CA ILE A 39 14.89 -9.08 -5.56
C ILE A 39 14.45 -8.74 -6.99
N SER A 40 15.10 -9.34 -7.98
CA SER A 40 14.81 -9.05 -9.39
C SER A 40 13.34 -9.30 -9.74
N LEU A 41 12.68 -8.31 -10.33
CA LEU A 41 11.25 -8.28 -10.70
C LEU A 41 10.26 -8.27 -9.52
N ILE A 42 10.73 -8.12 -8.28
CA ILE A 42 9.90 -7.98 -7.08
C ILE A 42 10.03 -6.55 -6.56
N GLY A 43 9.21 -5.66 -7.06
CA GLY A 43 9.06 -4.29 -6.57
C GLY A 43 7.77 -4.12 -5.76
N SER A 44 7.45 -2.88 -5.39
CA SER A 44 6.28 -2.54 -4.55
C SER A 44 4.95 -3.09 -5.08
N SER A 45 4.76 -3.17 -6.40
CA SER A 45 3.53 -3.72 -6.98
C SER A 45 3.43 -5.24 -6.81
N ALA A 46 4.54 -5.96 -6.98
CA ALA A 46 4.60 -7.40 -6.78
C ALA A 46 4.42 -7.76 -5.30
N SER A 47 5.09 -7.02 -4.40
CA SER A 47 4.97 -7.18 -2.95
C SER A 47 3.53 -7.00 -2.48
N LYS A 48 2.85 -5.93 -2.90
CA LYS A 48 1.43 -5.67 -2.58
C LYS A 48 0.47 -6.76 -3.05
N LYS A 49 0.79 -7.45 -4.15
CA LYS A 49 -0.02 -8.57 -4.62
C LYS A 49 0.24 -9.82 -3.78
N LEU A 50 1.51 -10.09 -3.50
CA LEU A 50 1.94 -11.25 -2.76
C LEU A 50 1.42 -11.21 -1.30
N THR A 51 1.54 -10.08 -0.61
CA THR A 51 1.09 -9.91 0.78
C THR A 51 -0.42 -9.99 0.98
N LYS A 52 -1.21 -10.08 -0.07
CA LYS A 52 -2.63 -10.46 -0.02
C LYS A 52 -2.85 -11.97 0.07
N GLN A 53 -1.84 -12.78 -0.27
CA GLN A 53 -1.91 -14.24 -0.31
C GLN A 53 -1.07 -14.90 0.80
N ILE A 54 -0.19 -14.14 1.45
CA ILE A 54 0.68 -14.62 2.52
C ILE A 54 0.59 -13.72 3.74
N SER A 55 0.69 -14.31 4.92
CA SER A 55 0.75 -13.59 6.20
C SER A 55 2.18 -13.45 6.71
N SER A 56 3.09 -14.28 6.23
CA SER A 56 4.50 -14.28 6.59
C SER A 56 5.36 -14.56 5.37
N ILE A 57 6.63 -14.10 5.41
CA ILE A 57 7.62 -14.44 4.39
C ILE A 57 7.81 -15.95 4.25
N ARG A 58 7.61 -16.70 5.36
CA ARG A 58 7.70 -18.17 5.40
C ARG A 58 6.59 -18.88 4.65
N ASP A 59 5.52 -18.18 4.32
CA ASP A 59 4.39 -18.71 3.55
C ASP A 59 4.65 -18.69 2.04
N ILE A 60 5.80 -18.18 1.59
CA ILE A 60 6.12 -18.06 0.17
C ILE A 60 6.21 -19.44 -0.45
N THR A 61 5.32 -19.72 -1.40
CA THR A 61 5.31 -20.93 -2.22
C THR A 61 5.08 -20.56 -3.69
N HIS A 62 5.41 -21.47 -4.60
CA HIS A 62 5.16 -21.25 -6.03
C HIS A 62 3.67 -21.02 -6.32
N GLU A 63 2.79 -21.76 -5.63
CA GLU A 63 1.34 -21.66 -5.77
C GLU A 63 0.86 -20.27 -5.37
N LYS A 64 1.22 -19.79 -4.17
CA LYS A 64 0.85 -18.46 -3.68
C LYS A 64 1.42 -17.33 -4.55
N CYS A 65 2.59 -17.50 -5.13
CA CYS A 65 3.13 -16.54 -6.11
C CYS A 65 2.25 -16.45 -7.37
N LEU A 66 1.75 -17.57 -7.87
CA LEU A 66 0.85 -17.59 -9.02
C LEU A 66 -0.53 -17.03 -8.69
N GLU A 67 -1.10 -17.37 -7.53
CA GLU A 67 -2.36 -16.82 -7.01
C GLU A 67 -2.29 -15.29 -6.86
N ALA A 68 -1.13 -14.79 -6.43
CA ALA A 68 -0.86 -13.34 -6.38
C ALA A 68 -0.75 -12.70 -7.77
N GLY A 69 -0.81 -13.47 -8.84
CA GLY A 69 -0.68 -12.99 -10.23
C GLY A 69 0.72 -12.50 -10.56
N LEU A 70 1.75 -13.12 -9.97
CA LEU A 70 3.14 -12.91 -10.37
C LEU A 70 3.46 -13.73 -11.62
N GLY A 71 4.28 -13.16 -12.50
CA GLY A 71 4.74 -13.88 -13.68
C GLY A 71 5.75 -15.00 -13.33
N PRO A 72 5.92 -16.04 -14.19
CA PRO A 72 6.80 -17.19 -13.90
C PRO A 72 8.22 -16.79 -13.48
N LYS A 73 8.82 -15.81 -14.17
CA LYS A 73 10.17 -15.32 -13.83
C LYS A 73 10.23 -14.68 -12.45
N SER A 74 9.20 -13.89 -12.08
CA SER A 74 9.12 -13.27 -10.75
C SER A 74 8.97 -14.34 -9.67
N CYS A 75 8.14 -15.36 -9.89
CA CYS A 75 8.00 -16.49 -8.97
C CYS A 75 9.35 -17.21 -8.77
N THR A 76 10.04 -17.54 -9.86
CA THR A 76 11.34 -18.21 -9.79
C THR A 76 12.37 -17.37 -9.07
N ASN A 77 12.49 -16.07 -9.38
CA ASN A 77 13.45 -15.20 -8.73
C ASN A 77 13.17 -15.07 -7.22
N LEU A 78 11.89 -14.94 -6.83
CA LEU A 78 11.51 -14.84 -5.43
C LEU A 78 11.81 -16.13 -4.66
N LEU A 79 11.51 -17.30 -5.23
CA LEU A 79 11.78 -18.58 -4.59
C LEU A 79 13.28 -18.87 -4.47
N ASN A 80 14.07 -18.60 -5.50
CA ASN A 80 15.51 -18.75 -5.43
C ASN A 80 16.09 -17.83 -4.33
N TRP A 81 15.71 -16.55 -4.31
CA TRP A 81 16.12 -15.63 -3.27
C TRP A 81 15.70 -16.12 -1.87
N TYR A 82 14.48 -16.64 -1.73
CA TYR A 82 13.99 -17.15 -0.46
C TYR A 82 14.85 -18.32 0.06
N HIS A 83 15.21 -19.27 -0.79
CA HIS A 83 16.02 -20.42 -0.40
C HIS A 83 17.50 -20.07 -0.25
N ASP A 84 18.07 -19.35 -1.23
CA ASP A 84 19.51 -19.15 -1.33
C ASP A 84 20.02 -18.01 -0.43
N GLU A 85 19.17 -16.98 -0.20
CA GLU A 85 19.59 -15.78 0.54
C GLU A 85 18.83 -15.64 1.87
N PHE A 86 17.49 -15.73 1.85
CA PHE A 86 16.72 -15.48 3.05
C PHE A 86 16.95 -16.55 4.12
N CYS A 87 16.75 -17.82 3.80
CA CYS A 87 16.89 -18.91 4.76
C CYS A 87 18.32 -19.06 5.30
N GLU A 88 19.33 -18.77 4.49
CA GLU A 88 20.72 -18.92 4.88
C GLU A 88 21.30 -17.69 5.59
N ASN A 89 20.93 -16.48 5.14
CA ASN A 89 21.65 -15.27 5.52
C ASN A 89 20.80 -14.16 6.14
N LEU A 90 19.48 -14.16 6.02
CA LEU A 90 18.64 -13.03 6.37
C LEU A 90 17.58 -13.35 7.43
N GLU A 91 17.26 -14.60 7.68
CA GLU A 91 16.20 -15.01 8.61
C GLU A 91 16.44 -14.53 10.05
N TYR A 92 17.72 -14.38 10.45
CA TYR A 92 18.08 -13.91 11.78
C TYR A 92 18.02 -12.39 11.97
N LEU A 93 17.76 -11.63 10.90
CA LEU A 93 17.65 -10.17 10.99
C LEU A 93 16.42 -9.78 11.83
N PRO A 94 16.49 -8.68 12.58
CA PRO A 94 15.45 -8.28 13.53
C PRO A 94 14.26 -7.58 12.84
N PHE A 95 13.79 -8.13 11.72
CA PHE A 95 12.60 -7.66 11.03
C PHE A 95 11.38 -8.53 11.40
N SER A 96 10.18 -7.98 11.29
CA SER A 96 8.96 -8.73 11.58
C SER A 96 8.73 -9.87 10.59
N PHE A 97 9.11 -9.68 9.32
CA PHE A 97 8.83 -10.59 8.20
C PHE A 97 7.34 -10.98 8.03
N GLU A 98 6.45 -10.25 8.68
CA GLU A 98 5.01 -10.47 8.62
C GLU A 98 4.37 -9.45 7.68
N ALA A 99 3.33 -9.87 6.98
CA ALA A 99 2.45 -8.98 6.28
C ALA A 99 1.39 -8.46 7.25
N GLU A 100 1.10 -7.18 7.23
CA GLU A 100 -0.11 -6.69 7.90
C GLU A 100 -1.29 -7.46 7.32
N VAL A 101 -2.02 -8.16 8.19
CA VAL A 101 -3.29 -8.76 7.82
C VAL A 101 -4.20 -7.61 7.44
N GLN A 102 -4.24 -7.27 6.16
CA GLN A 102 -5.34 -6.47 5.66
C GLN A 102 -6.57 -7.33 5.89
N GLU A 103 -7.34 -7.03 6.93
CA GLU A 103 -8.69 -7.55 7.02
C GLU A 103 -9.29 -7.43 5.63
N VAL A 104 -9.79 -8.52 5.10
CA VAL A 104 -10.48 -8.52 3.80
C VAL A 104 -11.74 -7.70 4.04
N VAL A 105 -11.60 -6.39 3.93
CA VAL A 105 -12.75 -5.51 3.91
C VAL A 105 -13.53 -5.95 2.68
N GLU A 106 -14.72 -6.51 2.91
CA GLU A 106 -15.61 -6.89 1.81
C GLU A 106 -15.65 -5.72 0.84
N THR A 107 -15.17 -5.96 -0.38
CA THR A 107 -15.11 -4.88 -1.36
C THR A 107 -16.54 -4.45 -1.64
N ILE A 108 -16.87 -3.21 -1.33
CA ILE A 108 -18.18 -2.62 -1.64
C ILE A 108 -18.41 -2.65 -3.16
N GLY A 109 -17.35 -2.89 -3.93
CA GLY A 109 -17.36 -2.99 -5.38
C GLY A 109 -17.62 -1.66 -6.10
N LYS A 110 -17.71 -0.55 -5.34
CA LYS A 110 -17.99 0.78 -5.88
C LYS A 110 -16.70 1.56 -6.11
N THR A 111 -16.68 2.31 -7.20
CA THR A 111 -15.52 3.11 -7.63
C THR A 111 -15.75 4.58 -7.34
N VAL A 112 -14.77 5.21 -6.68
CA VAL A 112 -14.82 6.63 -6.26
C VAL A 112 -13.70 7.41 -6.95
N CYS A 113 -14.02 8.59 -7.48
CA CYS A 113 -13.02 9.55 -7.95
C CYS A 113 -12.97 10.75 -7.01
N ILE A 114 -11.79 11.27 -6.71
CA ILE A 114 -11.61 12.44 -5.83
C ILE A 114 -11.18 13.65 -6.64
N THR A 115 -11.83 14.80 -6.41
CA THR A 115 -11.46 16.11 -6.97
C THR A 115 -11.45 17.19 -5.90
N GLY A 116 -10.89 18.36 -6.21
CA GLY A 116 -10.84 19.50 -5.29
C GLY A 116 -9.94 19.31 -4.06
N LYS A 117 -10.08 20.21 -3.10
CA LYS A 117 -9.53 20.07 -1.75
C LYS A 117 -10.51 19.30 -0.90
N LEU A 118 -10.00 18.69 0.15
CA LEU A 118 -10.77 17.90 1.11
C LEU A 118 -10.75 18.64 2.45
N ASN A 119 -11.86 18.63 3.16
CA ASN A 119 -12.00 19.35 4.44
C ASN A 119 -11.32 18.58 5.59
N ASP A 120 -11.50 17.27 5.63
CA ASP A 120 -11.06 16.42 6.74
C ASP A 120 -9.69 15.77 6.47
N PHE A 121 -9.13 15.88 5.27
CA PHE A 121 -7.88 15.22 4.88
C PHE A 121 -6.83 16.21 4.37
N LYS A 122 -5.61 16.15 4.93
CA LYS A 122 -4.47 17.00 4.50
C LYS A 122 -4.07 16.80 3.04
N ASN A 123 -4.29 15.62 2.48
CA ASN A 123 -4.01 15.30 1.10
C ASN A 123 -4.90 14.17 0.57
N ARG A 124 -4.95 14.04 -0.77
CA ARG A 124 -5.77 13.04 -1.45
C ARG A 124 -5.34 11.60 -1.19
N ASN A 125 -4.07 11.37 -0.87
CA ASN A 125 -3.59 10.00 -0.59
C ASN A 125 -4.16 9.48 0.72
N LEU A 126 -4.26 10.32 1.77
CA LEU A 126 -4.90 9.94 3.02
C LEU A 126 -6.39 9.62 2.83
N ALA A 127 -7.10 10.45 2.09
CA ALA A 127 -8.50 10.19 1.76
C ALA A 127 -8.69 8.93 0.90
N LYS A 128 -7.76 8.68 -0.02
CA LYS A 128 -7.73 7.45 -0.82
C LYS A 128 -7.58 6.23 0.09
N THR A 129 -6.54 6.20 0.95
CA THR A 129 -6.32 5.09 1.90
C THR A 129 -7.51 4.89 2.81
N TYR A 130 -8.12 5.99 3.28
CA TYR A 130 -9.32 5.95 4.12
C TYR A 130 -10.52 5.31 3.41
N LEU A 131 -10.83 5.70 2.18
CA LEU A 131 -11.90 5.09 1.39
C LEU A 131 -11.59 3.63 1.02
N GLU A 132 -10.34 3.33 0.70
CA GLU A 132 -9.91 1.96 0.40
C GLU A 132 -10.04 1.04 1.63
N SER A 133 -9.88 1.57 2.86
CA SER A 133 -10.12 0.80 4.09
C SER A 133 -11.57 0.40 4.31
N PHE A 134 -12.53 1.05 3.64
CA PHE A 134 -13.94 0.65 3.59
C PHE A 134 -14.31 -0.17 2.34
N GLY A 135 -13.32 -0.61 1.56
CA GLY A 135 -13.56 -1.46 0.39
C GLY A 135 -13.95 -0.73 -0.89
N PHE A 136 -13.80 0.60 -0.96
CA PHE A 136 -13.98 1.35 -2.20
C PHE A 136 -12.75 1.25 -3.09
N THR A 137 -12.95 1.28 -4.41
CA THR A 137 -11.86 1.44 -5.37
C THR A 137 -11.69 2.92 -5.72
N VAL A 138 -10.54 3.52 -5.41
CA VAL A 138 -10.29 4.94 -5.70
C VAL A 138 -9.52 5.15 -7.00
N THR A 139 -10.09 5.93 -7.91
CA THR A 139 -9.52 6.24 -9.23
C THR A 139 -9.12 7.71 -9.36
N THR A 140 -8.24 8.00 -10.31
CA THR A 140 -7.76 9.37 -10.59
C THR A 140 -8.61 10.10 -11.63
N SER A 141 -9.48 9.38 -12.35
CA SER A 141 -10.30 9.94 -13.44
C SER A 141 -11.74 9.45 -13.38
N VAL A 142 -12.67 10.31 -13.80
CA VAL A 142 -14.10 9.98 -13.93
C VAL A 142 -14.32 9.19 -15.21
N THR A 143 -14.97 8.03 -15.10
CA THR A 143 -15.33 7.14 -16.22
C THR A 143 -16.78 6.68 -16.04
N LYS A 144 -17.34 5.96 -17.02
CA LYS A 144 -18.67 5.33 -16.90
C LYS A 144 -18.77 4.27 -15.80
N LYS A 145 -17.62 3.82 -15.27
CA LYS A 145 -17.54 2.86 -14.16
C LYS A 145 -17.38 3.53 -12.80
N THR A 146 -17.38 4.86 -12.76
CA THR A 146 -17.26 5.62 -11.51
C THR A 146 -18.65 5.75 -10.89
N ASP A 147 -18.80 5.32 -9.65
CA ASP A 147 -20.07 5.36 -8.91
C ASP A 147 -20.25 6.68 -8.18
N TYR A 148 -19.18 7.28 -7.69
CA TYR A 148 -19.21 8.54 -6.96
C TYR A 148 -18.06 9.46 -7.35
N LEU A 149 -18.33 10.78 -7.40
CA LEU A 149 -17.31 11.81 -7.40
C LEU A 149 -17.29 12.51 -6.04
N VAL A 150 -16.15 12.49 -5.36
CA VAL A 150 -15.93 13.30 -4.16
C VAL A 150 -15.52 14.71 -4.57
N ASP A 151 -16.34 15.69 -4.22
CA ASP A 151 -16.03 17.12 -4.32
C ASP A 151 -16.58 17.85 -3.09
N GLU A 152 -15.71 18.29 -2.20
CA GLU A 152 -16.09 18.99 -0.96
C GLU A 152 -16.03 20.52 -1.11
N GLU A 153 -15.46 21.03 -2.21
CA GLU A 153 -15.39 22.46 -2.49
C GLU A 153 -16.58 22.97 -3.34
N GLY A 154 -17.26 22.06 -4.05
CA GLY A 154 -18.37 22.42 -4.95
C GLY A 154 -17.92 23.28 -6.16
N ARG A 155 -16.65 23.23 -6.53
CA ARG A 155 -16.15 24.02 -7.67
C ARG A 155 -16.38 23.30 -8.99
N VAL A 156 -16.78 24.08 -9.99
CA VAL A 156 -16.85 23.57 -11.37
C VAL A 156 -15.46 23.18 -11.83
N SER A 157 -15.27 21.90 -12.12
CA SER A 157 -14.03 21.32 -12.63
C SER A 157 -14.32 20.41 -13.82
N SER A 158 -13.31 20.10 -14.63
CA SER A 158 -13.48 19.14 -15.73
C SER A 158 -13.99 17.77 -15.25
N LYS A 159 -13.73 17.39 -13.99
CA LYS A 159 -14.23 16.16 -13.40
C LYS A 159 -15.69 16.28 -12.96
N SER A 160 -16.10 17.41 -12.34
CA SER A 160 -17.50 17.62 -11.95
C SER A 160 -18.40 17.73 -13.17
N THR A 161 -18.01 18.52 -14.18
CA THR A 161 -18.76 18.59 -15.46
C THR A 161 -18.91 17.23 -16.13
N LYS A 162 -17.84 16.42 -16.11
CA LYS A 162 -17.88 15.06 -16.67
C LYS A 162 -18.77 14.12 -15.85
N ALA A 163 -18.74 14.22 -14.53
CA ALA A 163 -19.59 13.43 -13.64
C ALA A 163 -21.08 13.76 -13.86
N GLU A 164 -21.43 15.05 -13.92
CA GLU A 164 -22.78 15.54 -14.24
C GLU A 164 -23.25 15.00 -15.59
N GLY A 165 -22.42 15.09 -16.63
CA GLY A 165 -22.73 14.59 -17.96
C GLY A 165 -22.92 13.05 -18.03
N LEU A 166 -22.39 12.32 -17.05
CA LEU A 166 -22.54 10.86 -16.92
C LEU A 166 -23.60 10.46 -15.88
N GLY A 167 -24.25 11.42 -15.22
CA GLY A 167 -25.24 11.16 -14.16
C GLY A 167 -24.60 10.58 -12.87
N ILE A 168 -23.31 10.81 -12.64
CA ILE A 168 -22.60 10.32 -11.47
C ILE A 168 -22.83 11.28 -10.31
N PRO A 169 -23.32 10.82 -9.14
CA PRO A 169 -23.53 11.67 -7.98
C PRO A 169 -22.22 12.28 -7.47
N ILE A 170 -22.29 13.58 -7.13
CA ILE A 170 -21.19 14.34 -6.54
C ILE A 170 -21.50 14.51 -5.06
N LEU A 171 -20.70 13.91 -4.21
CA LEU A 171 -20.96 13.80 -2.76
C LEU A 171 -19.70 14.12 -1.94
N THR A 172 -19.88 14.37 -0.65
CA THR A 172 -18.77 14.38 0.31
C THR A 172 -18.38 12.95 0.71
N ILE A 173 -17.20 12.75 1.27
CA ILE A 173 -16.80 11.43 1.80
C ILE A 173 -17.78 10.95 2.86
N LYS A 174 -18.22 11.84 3.75
CA LYS A 174 -19.20 11.52 4.80
C LYS A 174 -20.55 11.04 4.24
N ASP A 175 -21.01 11.65 3.17
CA ASP A 175 -22.29 11.27 2.56
C ASP A 175 -22.18 9.92 1.85
N ILE A 176 -21.05 9.65 1.19
CA ILE A 176 -20.78 8.33 0.57
C ILE A 176 -20.78 7.22 1.63
N LEU A 177 -20.14 7.44 2.78
CA LEU A 177 -20.12 6.45 3.86
C LEU A 177 -21.53 6.22 4.42
N LYS A 178 -22.31 7.27 4.69
CA LYS A 178 -23.70 7.16 5.15
C LYS A 178 -24.58 6.40 4.15
N GLU A 179 -24.47 6.70 2.86
CA GLU A 179 -25.24 6.03 1.81
C GLU A 179 -24.95 4.53 1.74
N ASN A 180 -23.73 4.14 2.07
CA ASN A 180 -23.29 2.75 2.12
C ASN A 180 -23.40 2.13 3.53
N LYS A 181 -24.01 2.82 4.51
CA LYS A 181 -24.23 2.37 5.91
C LYS A 181 -22.94 2.06 6.68
N LEU A 182 -21.91 2.87 6.45
CA LEU A 182 -20.59 2.78 7.07
C LEU A 182 -20.36 3.92 8.08
#